data_94a52fc43fdd9ba1427283b7491e369b
#
_entry.id   94a52fc43fdd9ba1427283b7491e369b
#
_cell.length_a   1.000
_cell.length_b   1.000
_cell.length_c   1.000
_cell.angle_alpha   90.00
_cell.angle_beta   90.00
_cell.angle_gamma   90.00
#
_symmetry.space_group_name_H-M   'P 1'
#
loop_
_entity.id
_entity.type
_entity.pdbx_description
1 polymer ?
#
loop_
_entity_poly.entity_id
_entity_poly.type
_entity_poly.pdbx_seq_one_letter_code
_entity_poly.pdbx_strand_id
1 'polypeptide(L)'
;SYRVGEKIKVTIPSATGSVAIVSLENGKTVSNMKRINTSAGNTTFELEATSEMCPNTYIAVTLLQPHNNRDNDRPIRMYGVVNIHVEDPALHLNPKIKMAQELRPGKEFNVEVSEKDGKAMNYTIAIVDEGLLSLTTFRTPDPFAAFYAREALGVKTWDFYDYIYGAYGARLDKAFAVGGDEALKDLQDEKTNRFKPVVLFDGPFSLKAGATQKHTFKMPEYIGEVRTMVIAATNGQYGAASVNSTVNKPLMVSVALPRLFT
;
A
#
# COMPACT_ATOMS: atom_id res chain seq x y z
N SER A 1 -8.34 -11.88 -0.09
CA SER A 1 -6.88 -11.73 -0.21
C SER A 1 -6.24 -13.09 -0.32
N TYR A 2 -5.18 -13.18 -1.08
CA TYR A 2 -4.36 -14.37 -1.27
C TYR A 2 -2.90 -14.02 -1.05
N ARG A 3 -2.10 -14.98 -0.63
CA ARG A 3 -0.64 -14.85 -0.59
C ARG A 3 -0.03 -15.50 -1.82
N VAL A 4 1.13 -15.02 -2.24
CA VAL A 4 1.91 -15.63 -3.31
C VAL A 4 2.13 -17.13 -2.99
N GLY A 5 1.88 -17.99 -4.00
CA GLY A 5 1.89 -19.44 -3.90
C GLY A 5 0.54 -20.08 -3.52
N GLU A 6 -0.46 -19.30 -3.11
CA GLU A 6 -1.80 -19.84 -2.84
C GLU A 6 -2.59 -20.05 -4.13
N LYS A 7 -3.54 -20.99 -4.09
CA LYS A 7 -4.45 -21.27 -5.19
C LYS A 7 -5.69 -20.40 -5.12
N ILE A 8 -5.93 -19.65 -6.19
CA ILE A 8 -7.12 -18.82 -6.39
C ILE A 8 -8.15 -19.69 -7.13
N LYS A 9 -9.24 -20.04 -6.46
CA LYS A 9 -10.33 -20.78 -7.06
C LYS A 9 -11.37 -19.84 -7.64
N VAL A 10 -11.61 -19.93 -8.94
CA VAL A 10 -12.58 -19.13 -9.68
C VAL A 10 -13.72 -20.02 -10.14
N THR A 11 -14.95 -19.65 -9.84
CA THR A 11 -16.16 -20.36 -10.28
C THR A 11 -17.03 -19.41 -11.09
N ILE A 12 -17.39 -19.82 -12.28
CA ILE A 12 -18.24 -19.06 -13.22
C ILE A 12 -19.52 -19.85 -13.53
N PRO A 13 -20.70 -19.22 -13.52
CA PRO A 13 -21.90 -19.85 -14.06
C PRO A 13 -21.73 -20.09 -15.56
N SER A 14 -22.10 -21.26 -16.04
CA SER A 14 -21.80 -21.64 -17.42
C SER A 14 -22.76 -22.71 -17.96
N ALA A 15 -22.80 -22.85 -19.28
CA ALA A 15 -23.56 -23.91 -19.96
C ALA A 15 -22.58 -24.81 -20.72
N THR A 16 -23.01 -26.05 -20.97
CA THR A 16 -22.27 -27.01 -21.80
C THR A 16 -22.05 -26.45 -23.21
N GLY A 17 -20.86 -26.64 -23.77
CA GLY A 17 -20.51 -26.20 -25.12
C GLY A 17 -20.13 -24.73 -25.22
N SER A 18 -20.21 -23.98 -24.17
CA SER A 18 -19.70 -22.60 -24.11
C SER A 18 -18.19 -22.56 -23.93
N VAL A 19 -17.60 -21.41 -24.16
CA VAL A 19 -16.17 -21.15 -24.00
C VAL A 19 -15.98 -19.93 -23.10
N ALA A 20 -15.17 -20.07 -22.07
CA ALA A 20 -14.71 -18.94 -21.27
C ALA A 20 -13.30 -18.53 -21.72
N ILE A 21 -13.13 -17.24 -21.99
CA ILE A 21 -11.83 -16.60 -22.16
C ILE A 21 -11.54 -15.90 -20.83
N VAL A 22 -10.46 -16.31 -20.18
CA VAL A 22 -10.03 -15.78 -18.91
C VAL A 22 -8.73 -15.04 -19.09
N SER A 23 -8.65 -13.80 -18.63
CA SER A 23 -7.42 -13.01 -18.60
C SER A 23 -7.13 -12.46 -17.22
N LEU A 24 -5.84 -12.24 -16.92
CA LEU A 24 -5.37 -11.47 -15.80
C LEU A 24 -5.04 -10.07 -16.29
N GLU A 25 -5.60 -9.08 -15.63
CA GLU A 25 -5.48 -7.68 -16.04
C GLU A 25 -5.03 -6.82 -14.85
N ASN A 26 -4.24 -5.81 -15.12
CA ASN A 26 -3.83 -4.82 -14.13
C ASN A 26 -3.98 -3.40 -14.69
N GLY A 27 -3.31 -2.42 -14.07
CA GLY A 27 -3.35 -1.03 -14.52
C GLY A 27 -2.79 -0.78 -15.93
N LYS A 28 -2.05 -1.73 -16.51
CA LYS A 28 -1.26 -1.51 -17.74
C LYS A 28 -1.36 -2.64 -18.77
N THR A 29 -1.51 -3.88 -18.34
CA THR A 29 -1.34 -5.05 -19.20
C THR A 29 -2.44 -6.08 -19.03
N VAL A 30 -2.65 -6.85 -20.09
CA VAL A 30 -3.40 -8.10 -20.08
C VAL A 30 -2.38 -9.23 -20.14
N SER A 31 -2.43 -10.13 -19.19
CA SER A 31 -1.53 -11.27 -19.11
C SER A 31 -2.31 -12.58 -18.94
N ASN A 32 -1.63 -13.68 -19.13
CA ASN A 32 -2.12 -15.02 -18.84
C ASN A 32 -3.51 -15.34 -19.39
N MET A 33 -3.74 -15.02 -20.67
CA MET A 33 -5.00 -15.32 -21.33
C MET A 33 -5.16 -16.82 -21.55
N LYS A 34 -6.28 -17.39 -21.07
CA LYS A 34 -6.62 -18.82 -21.20
C LYS A 34 -8.00 -19.00 -21.79
N ARG A 35 -8.15 -20.02 -22.64
CA ARG A 35 -9.44 -20.51 -23.11
C ARG A 35 -9.83 -21.75 -22.33
N ILE A 36 -11.03 -21.78 -21.77
CA ILE A 36 -11.57 -22.87 -20.99
C ILE A 36 -12.90 -23.32 -21.59
N ASN A 37 -13.03 -24.61 -21.89
CA ASN A 37 -14.31 -25.20 -22.27
C ASN A 37 -15.16 -25.36 -21.02
N THR A 38 -16.42 -25.00 -21.10
CA THR A 38 -17.30 -24.93 -19.93
C THR A 38 -18.19 -26.16 -19.80
N SER A 39 -18.60 -26.42 -18.55
CA SER A 39 -19.54 -27.47 -18.16
C SER A 39 -20.92 -26.88 -17.84
N ALA A 40 -21.96 -27.73 -17.75
CA ALA A 40 -23.27 -27.31 -17.32
C ALA A 40 -23.28 -26.85 -15.86
N GLY A 41 -23.99 -25.79 -15.58
CA GLY A 41 -24.19 -25.21 -14.23
C GLY A 41 -23.04 -24.30 -13.83
N ASN A 42 -21.90 -24.84 -13.47
CA ASN A 42 -20.73 -24.07 -13.06
C ASN A 42 -19.44 -24.68 -13.58
N THR A 43 -18.54 -23.82 -14.03
CA THR A 43 -17.18 -24.18 -14.37
C THR A 43 -16.22 -23.58 -13.35
N THR A 44 -15.40 -24.42 -12.74
CA THR A 44 -14.40 -24.01 -11.76
C THR A 44 -13.00 -24.28 -12.32
N PHE A 45 -12.10 -23.31 -12.13
CA PHE A 45 -10.69 -23.46 -12.45
C PHE A 45 -9.83 -22.81 -11.36
N GLU A 46 -8.56 -23.17 -11.35
CA GLU A 46 -7.60 -22.67 -10.38
C GLU A 46 -6.50 -21.87 -11.08
N LEU A 47 -6.06 -20.82 -10.42
CA LEU A 47 -4.90 -20.00 -10.76
C LEU A 47 -3.96 -19.98 -9.55
N GLU A 48 -2.67 -19.91 -9.78
CA GLU A 48 -1.69 -19.70 -8.72
C GLU A 48 -1.45 -18.20 -8.55
N ALA A 49 -1.48 -17.73 -7.30
CA ALA A 49 -1.14 -16.35 -6.97
C ALA A 49 0.37 -16.15 -7.14
N THR A 50 0.78 -15.23 -7.99
CA THR A 50 2.19 -14.91 -8.27
C THR A 50 2.54 -13.50 -7.79
N SER A 51 3.85 -13.23 -7.61
CA SER A 51 4.33 -11.89 -7.24
C SER A 51 3.94 -10.81 -8.25
N GLU A 52 3.78 -11.16 -9.53
CA GLU A 52 3.36 -10.24 -10.58
C GLU A 52 1.91 -9.76 -10.41
N MET A 53 1.12 -10.48 -9.61
CA MET A 53 -0.26 -10.10 -9.27
C MET A 53 -0.33 -9.09 -8.13
N CYS A 54 0.80 -8.77 -7.46
CA CYS A 54 0.83 -7.80 -6.37
C CYS A 54 0.77 -6.36 -6.91
N PRO A 55 0.08 -5.45 -6.21
CA PRO A 55 -0.72 -5.62 -4.97
C PRO A 55 -2.10 -6.23 -5.24
N ASN A 56 -2.58 -6.17 -6.47
CA ASN A 56 -3.84 -6.75 -6.90
C ASN A 56 -3.85 -7.01 -8.40
N THR A 57 -4.67 -7.94 -8.82
CA THR A 57 -4.96 -8.21 -10.22
C THR A 57 -6.47 -8.32 -10.43
N TYR A 58 -6.91 -8.14 -11.64
CA TYR A 58 -8.30 -8.35 -12.06
C TYR A 58 -8.38 -9.62 -12.89
N ILE A 59 -9.26 -10.53 -12.50
CA ILE A 59 -9.60 -11.69 -13.31
C ILE A 59 -10.79 -11.30 -14.15
N ALA A 60 -10.57 -11.12 -15.46
CA ALA A 60 -11.62 -10.86 -16.41
C ALA A 60 -12.04 -12.17 -17.10
N VAL A 61 -13.33 -12.37 -17.22
CA VAL A 61 -13.91 -13.56 -17.84
C VAL A 61 -14.92 -13.12 -18.91
N THR A 62 -14.69 -13.55 -20.13
CA THR A 62 -15.68 -13.45 -21.23
C THR A 62 -16.20 -14.83 -21.52
N LEU A 63 -17.48 -15.07 -21.29
CA LEU A 63 -18.17 -16.31 -21.62
C LEU A 63 -18.90 -16.17 -22.95
N LEU A 64 -18.62 -17.08 -23.85
CA LEU A 64 -19.21 -17.13 -25.21
C LEU A 64 -20.02 -18.42 -25.37
N GLN A 65 -21.27 -18.30 -25.74
CA GLN A 65 -22.11 -19.45 -26.12
C GLN A 65 -22.09 -19.67 -27.64
N PRO A 66 -22.17 -20.93 -28.12
CA PRO A 66 -22.26 -21.22 -29.55
C PRO A 66 -23.59 -20.74 -30.12
N HIS A 67 -23.54 -20.18 -31.34
CA HIS A 67 -24.72 -19.74 -32.09
C HIS A 67 -25.67 -20.86 -32.56
N ASN A 68 -25.19 -22.10 -32.57
CA ASN A 68 -25.92 -23.23 -33.12
C ASN A 68 -26.91 -23.90 -32.16
N ASN A 69 -27.07 -23.32 -30.95
CA ASN A 69 -27.95 -23.90 -29.98
C ASN A 69 -29.41 -23.49 -30.29
N ARG A 70 -30.17 -24.41 -30.89
CA ARG A 70 -31.58 -24.18 -31.26
C ARG A 70 -32.50 -23.97 -30.05
N ASP A 71 -32.05 -24.37 -28.87
CA ASP A 71 -32.82 -24.24 -27.62
C ASP A 71 -32.65 -22.87 -26.96
N ASN A 72 -31.80 -22.02 -27.51
CA ASN A 72 -31.50 -20.73 -26.92
C ASN A 72 -31.39 -19.68 -28.05
N ASP A 73 -32.45 -18.94 -28.28
CA ASP A 73 -32.54 -17.90 -29.29
C ASP A 73 -31.60 -16.70 -29.11
N ARG A 74 -30.75 -16.75 -28.11
CA ARG A 74 -29.86 -15.65 -27.74
C ARG A 74 -28.41 -16.12 -27.73
N PRO A 75 -27.57 -15.56 -28.61
CA PRO A 75 -26.13 -15.67 -28.45
C PRO A 75 -25.75 -14.95 -27.14
N ILE A 76 -25.52 -15.70 -26.08
CA ILE A 76 -25.22 -15.13 -24.81
C ILE A 76 -23.71 -14.93 -24.72
N ARG A 77 -23.36 -13.70 -24.58
CA ARG A 77 -22.04 -13.22 -24.27
C ARG A 77 -22.10 -12.57 -22.89
N MET A 78 -21.39 -13.11 -21.95
CA MET A 78 -21.32 -12.57 -20.60
C MET A 78 -19.91 -12.14 -20.32
N TYR A 79 -19.77 -10.99 -19.71
CA TYR A 79 -18.51 -10.45 -19.23
C TYR A 79 -18.57 -10.23 -17.74
N GLY A 80 -17.53 -10.62 -17.03
CA GLY A 80 -17.39 -10.38 -15.62
C GLY A 80 -15.94 -10.09 -15.28
N VAL A 81 -15.73 -9.21 -14.30
CA VAL A 81 -14.40 -8.90 -13.77
C VAL A 81 -14.44 -8.89 -12.26
N VAL A 82 -13.43 -9.47 -11.63
CA VAL A 82 -13.28 -9.49 -10.18
C VAL A 82 -11.87 -9.06 -9.80
N ASN A 83 -11.77 -8.17 -8.80
CA ASN A 83 -10.50 -7.77 -8.24
C ASN A 83 -10.02 -8.79 -7.20
N ILE A 84 -8.77 -9.21 -7.32
CA ILE A 84 -8.10 -10.12 -6.39
C ILE A 84 -6.92 -9.38 -5.79
N HIS A 85 -6.89 -9.27 -4.46
CA HIS A 85 -5.75 -8.75 -3.73
C HIS A 85 -4.74 -9.88 -3.47
N VAL A 86 -3.49 -9.64 -3.83
CA VAL A 86 -2.37 -10.58 -3.65
C VAL A 86 -1.28 -9.91 -2.84
N GLU A 87 -0.84 -10.57 -1.79
CA GLU A 87 0.19 -10.11 -0.89
C GLU A 87 1.44 -10.99 -1.02
N ASP A 88 2.58 -10.35 -1.23
CA ASP A 88 3.87 -11.03 -1.24
C ASP A 88 4.67 -10.65 0.02
N PRO A 89 4.79 -11.57 1.01
CA PRO A 89 5.57 -11.31 2.21
C PRO A 89 7.06 -11.02 1.94
N ALA A 90 7.57 -11.45 0.79
CA ALA A 90 8.95 -11.18 0.42
C ALA A 90 9.22 -9.69 0.16
N LEU A 91 8.20 -8.93 -0.21
CA LEU A 91 8.29 -7.48 -0.50
C LEU A 91 8.30 -6.61 0.77
N HIS A 92 8.04 -7.19 1.94
CA HIS A 92 8.10 -6.49 3.20
C HIS A 92 9.50 -6.49 3.79
N LEU A 93 9.94 -5.32 4.25
CA LEU A 93 11.04 -5.14 5.19
C LEU A 93 10.48 -4.89 6.59
N ASN A 94 11.09 -5.49 7.59
CA ASN A 94 10.69 -5.38 8.97
C ASN A 94 11.81 -4.74 9.81
N PRO A 95 12.10 -3.41 9.63
CA PRO A 95 13.12 -2.76 10.41
C PRO A 95 12.76 -2.78 11.90
N LYS A 96 13.78 -2.96 12.74
CA LYS A 96 13.67 -2.91 14.19
C LYS A 96 14.55 -1.80 14.72
N ILE A 97 13.98 -1.03 15.65
CA ILE A 97 14.65 0.04 16.36
C ILE A 97 14.82 -0.40 17.82
N LYS A 98 16.04 -0.33 18.33
CA LYS A 98 16.33 -0.53 19.74
C LYS A 98 17.02 0.72 20.27
N MET A 99 16.40 1.36 21.25
CA MET A 99 16.92 2.54 21.94
C MET A 99 16.35 2.63 23.34
N ALA A 100 16.89 3.55 24.16
CA ALA A 100 16.40 3.79 25.51
C ALA A 100 15.00 4.45 25.46
N GLN A 101 14.12 4.04 26.36
CA GLN A 101 12.79 4.64 26.52
C GLN A 101 12.86 6.03 27.16
N GLU A 102 13.87 6.26 28.00
CA GLU A 102 14.13 7.54 28.61
C GLU A 102 15.46 8.11 28.13
N LEU A 103 15.43 9.35 27.67
CA LEU A 103 16.58 10.11 27.21
C LEU A 103 16.81 11.33 28.08
N ARG A 104 18.03 11.88 28.00
CA ARG A 104 18.41 13.08 28.76
C ARG A 104 18.71 14.23 27.81
N PRO A 105 18.20 15.45 28.11
CA PRO A 105 18.56 16.64 27.36
C PRO A 105 20.08 16.87 27.37
N GLY A 106 20.61 17.32 26.25
CA GLY A 106 22.04 17.65 26.09
C GLY A 106 22.97 16.44 26.04
N LYS A 107 22.48 15.21 26.19
CA LYS A 107 23.30 13.98 26.23
C LYS A 107 23.26 13.22 24.94
N GLU A 108 24.31 12.42 24.75
CA GLU A 108 24.35 11.46 23.63
C GLU A 108 23.51 10.23 23.97
N PHE A 109 22.91 9.66 22.94
CA PHE A 109 22.15 8.41 23.02
C PHE A 109 22.35 7.59 21.74
N ASN A 110 22.05 6.31 21.84
CA ASN A 110 22.26 5.37 20.74
C ASN A 110 20.94 4.86 20.21
N VAL A 111 20.90 4.72 18.89
CA VAL A 111 19.83 4.04 18.14
C VAL A 111 20.46 2.86 17.42
N GLU A 112 20.03 1.65 17.74
CA GLU A 112 20.43 0.43 17.06
C GLU A 112 19.33 0.06 16.07
N VAL A 113 19.73 -0.16 14.80
CA VAL A 113 18.82 -0.55 13.72
C VAL A 113 19.22 -1.93 13.21
N SER A 114 18.25 -2.81 13.10
CA SER A 114 18.39 -4.14 12.52
C SER A 114 17.16 -4.47 11.67
N GLU A 115 17.22 -5.55 10.89
CA GLU A 115 16.08 -6.08 10.17
C GLU A 115 15.68 -7.45 10.76
N LYS A 116 14.37 -7.65 10.98
CA LYS A 116 13.83 -8.80 11.73
C LYS A 116 14.18 -10.15 11.09
N ASP A 117 14.10 -10.23 9.78
CA ASP A 117 14.26 -11.45 9.01
C ASP A 117 15.69 -11.57 8.43
N GLY A 118 16.58 -10.66 8.84
CA GLY A 118 17.98 -10.64 8.43
C GLY A 118 18.21 -10.17 6.99
N LYS A 119 17.25 -9.48 6.39
CA LYS A 119 17.42 -8.91 5.03
C LYS A 119 18.36 -7.71 5.03
N ALA A 120 19.10 -7.53 3.94
CA ALA A 120 19.83 -6.27 3.71
C ALA A 120 18.84 -5.15 3.37
N MET A 121 19.13 -3.92 3.80
CA MET A 121 18.27 -2.77 3.51
C MET A 121 19.06 -1.47 3.47
N ASN A 122 18.56 -0.48 2.72
CA ASN A 122 18.93 0.91 2.86
C ASN A 122 17.87 1.62 3.70
N TYR A 123 18.27 2.52 4.57
CA TYR A 123 17.32 3.18 5.47
C TYR A 123 17.77 4.58 5.88
N THR A 124 16.81 5.35 6.35
CA THR A 124 17.00 6.65 6.98
C THR A 124 16.48 6.64 8.41
N ILE A 125 17.01 7.50 9.25
CA ILE A 125 16.56 7.70 10.64
C ILE A 125 16.09 9.15 10.77
N ALA A 126 14.89 9.32 11.32
CA ALA A 126 14.35 10.62 11.70
C ALA A 126 13.92 10.58 13.16
N ILE A 127 14.33 11.58 13.95
CA ILE A 127 13.95 11.73 15.36
C ILE A 127 13.27 13.09 15.48
N VAL A 128 11.98 13.09 15.77
CA VAL A 128 11.15 14.29 15.70
C VAL A 128 10.33 14.43 16.97
N ASP A 129 10.14 15.65 17.41
CA ASP A 129 9.25 16.03 18.49
C ASP A 129 7.82 15.50 18.25
N GLU A 130 7.33 14.65 19.15
CA GLU A 130 5.99 14.05 19.05
C GLU A 130 4.89 15.10 19.16
N GLY A 131 5.10 16.17 19.94
CA GLY A 131 4.16 17.28 20.03
C GLY A 131 3.97 17.99 18.68
N LEU A 132 5.06 18.19 17.93
CA LEU A 132 5.00 18.74 16.57
C LEU A 132 4.27 17.80 15.60
N LEU A 133 4.55 16.51 15.67
CA LEU A 133 3.90 15.50 14.82
C LEU A 133 2.39 15.42 15.12
N SER A 134 2.01 15.50 16.39
CA SER A 134 0.62 15.45 16.83
C SER A 134 -0.18 16.66 16.34
N LEU A 135 0.41 17.85 16.32
CA LEU A 135 -0.23 19.06 15.80
C LEU A 135 -0.55 18.96 14.29
N THR A 136 0.27 18.25 13.56
CA THR A 136 0.11 18.07 12.10
C THR A 136 -0.61 16.78 11.72
N THR A 137 -1.08 16.00 12.72
CA THR A 137 -1.64 14.65 12.48
C THR A 137 -0.71 13.71 11.69
N PHE A 138 0.59 14.00 11.70
CA PHE A 138 1.60 13.26 10.96
C PHE A 138 1.74 11.82 11.49
N ARG A 139 1.67 10.87 10.59
CA ARG A 139 1.94 9.45 10.87
C ARG A 139 3.29 9.05 10.31
N THR A 140 3.94 8.08 10.95
CA THR A 140 5.14 7.47 10.36
C THR A 140 4.83 7.00 8.95
N PRO A 141 5.56 7.46 7.92
CA PRO A 141 5.32 7.05 6.55
C PRO A 141 5.42 5.53 6.39
N ASP A 142 4.48 4.94 5.69
CA ASP A 142 4.51 3.54 5.29
C ASP A 142 4.78 3.45 3.79
N PRO A 143 6.03 3.26 3.37
CA PRO A 143 6.36 3.17 1.96
C PRO A 143 5.78 1.92 1.30
N PHE A 144 5.61 0.82 2.05
CA PHE A 144 4.98 -0.38 1.50
C PHE A 144 3.54 -0.10 1.09
N ALA A 145 2.73 0.47 1.99
CA ALA A 145 1.35 0.83 1.70
C ALA A 145 1.23 1.85 0.56
N ALA A 146 2.21 2.75 0.40
CA ALA A 146 2.21 3.73 -0.68
C ALA A 146 2.56 3.11 -2.05
N PHE A 147 3.62 2.30 -2.13
CA PHE A 147 4.09 1.72 -3.40
C PHE A 147 3.28 0.51 -3.85
N TYR A 148 2.70 -0.24 -2.90
CA TYR A 148 1.81 -1.36 -3.15
C TYR A 148 0.35 -1.03 -2.83
N ALA A 149 -0.03 0.23 -3.03
CA ALA A 149 -1.44 0.62 -3.00
C ALA A 149 -2.22 -0.09 -4.11
N ARG A 150 -3.51 -0.34 -3.84
CA ARG A 150 -4.39 -0.99 -4.81
C ARG A 150 -4.44 -0.21 -6.13
N GLU A 151 -4.11 -0.87 -7.22
CA GLU A 151 -4.19 -0.31 -8.57
C GLU A 151 -5.61 -0.45 -9.13
N ALA A 152 -6.04 0.59 -9.85
CA ALA A 152 -7.29 0.55 -10.60
C ALA A 152 -7.11 -0.29 -11.89
N LEU A 153 -8.21 -0.86 -12.39
CA LEU A 153 -8.22 -1.52 -13.70
C LEU A 153 -7.96 -0.48 -14.79
N GLY A 154 -6.82 -0.58 -15.46
CA GLY A 154 -6.44 0.32 -16.54
C GLY A 154 -6.73 -0.23 -17.94
N VAL A 155 -7.08 -1.51 -18.05
CA VAL A 155 -7.43 -2.16 -19.32
C VAL A 155 -8.81 -1.70 -19.75
N LYS A 156 -8.92 -1.26 -21.01
CA LYS A 156 -10.18 -0.92 -21.65
C LYS A 156 -10.55 -2.05 -22.61
N THR A 157 -11.71 -2.65 -22.40
CA THR A 157 -12.24 -3.70 -23.26
C THR A 157 -13.22 -3.09 -24.27
N TRP A 158 -13.02 -3.43 -25.53
CA TRP A 158 -13.88 -3.01 -26.62
C TRP A 158 -14.54 -4.25 -27.23
N ASP A 159 -15.83 -4.19 -27.44
CA ASP A 159 -16.62 -5.25 -28.01
C ASP A 159 -17.17 -4.83 -29.37
N PHE A 160 -16.71 -5.54 -30.41
CA PHE A 160 -17.13 -5.30 -31.80
C PHE A 160 -18.24 -6.25 -32.26
N TYR A 161 -18.76 -7.10 -31.39
CA TYR A 161 -19.74 -8.10 -31.74
C TYR A 161 -20.96 -7.50 -32.43
N ASP A 162 -21.51 -6.43 -31.88
CA ASP A 162 -22.67 -5.73 -32.40
C ASP A 162 -22.41 -5.04 -33.75
N TYR A 163 -21.15 -4.71 -34.03
CA TYR A 163 -20.77 -4.17 -35.36
C TYR A 163 -20.62 -5.25 -36.42
N ILE A 164 -20.28 -6.48 -36.03
CA ILE A 164 -20.07 -7.60 -36.96
C ILE A 164 -21.41 -8.28 -37.28
N TYR A 165 -22.26 -8.44 -36.26
CA TYR A 165 -23.57 -9.08 -36.39
C TYR A 165 -24.73 -8.09 -36.39
N GLY A 166 -24.44 -6.81 -36.55
CA GLY A 166 -25.31 -5.67 -36.33
C GLY A 166 -26.62 -5.69 -37.13
N ALA A 167 -27.67 -6.09 -36.45
CA ALA A 167 -29.01 -5.85 -36.96
C ALA A 167 -30.01 -5.44 -35.85
N TYR A 168 -29.65 -5.37 -34.62
CA TYR A 168 -30.60 -4.89 -33.61
C TYR A 168 -29.94 -3.85 -32.70
N GLY A 169 -29.96 -2.58 -33.23
CA GLY A 169 -29.51 -1.43 -32.50
C GLY A 169 -30.36 -1.17 -31.28
N ALA A 170 -29.75 -1.27 -30.13
CA ALA A 170 -30.11 -0.47 -28.97
C ALA A 170 -28.88 0.32 -28.58
N ARG A 171 -28.92 1.62 -28.86
CA ARG A 171 -27.95 2.60 -28.39
C ARG A 171 -27.93 2.58 -26.85
N LEU A 172 -26.85 2.16 -26.30
CA LEU A 172 -26.47 2.42 -24.91
C LEU A 172 -25.39 3.50 -24.90
N ASP A 173 -25.80 4.70 -25.30
CA ASP A 173 -25.08 5.91 -24.95
C ASP A 173 -25.52 6.30 -23.54
N LYS A 174 -24.74 5.96 -22.56
CA LYS A 174 -24.60 6.66 -21.26
C LYS A 174 -24.19 5.68 -20.17
N ALA A 175 -23.01 5.81 -19.72
CA ALA A 175 -22.65 5.91 -18.32
C ALA A 175 -21.16 5.82 -18.17
N PHE A 176 -20.66 6.82 -17.62
CA PHE A 176 -19.60 6.93 -16.63
C PHE A 176 -18.74 8.16 -16.89
N ALA A 177 -19.34 9.28 -16.58
CA ALA A 177 -18.58 10.44 -16.15
C ALA A 177 -18.60 10.43 -14.62
N VAL A 178 -17.49 10.14 -13.98
CA VAL A 178 -17.26 10.47 -12.59
C VAL A 178 -16.06 11.39 -12.58
N GLY A 179 -16.36 12.69 -12.53
CA GLY A 179 -15.42 13.71 -12.13
C GLY A 179 -15.60 13.97 -10.65
N GLY A 180 -14.52 14.08 -9.97
CA GLY A 180 -14.45 14.48 -8.57
C GLY A 180 -13.06 14.99 -8.29
N ASP A 181 -12.84 16.27 -8.61
CA ASP A 181 -11.69 17.04 -8.15
C ASP A 181 -12.03 17.60 -6.77
N GLU A 182 -11.38 17.13 -5.74
CA GLU A 182 -11.41 17.76 -4.43
C GLU A 182 -10.14 18.58 -4.23
N ALA A 183 -10.31 19.90 -4.27
CA ALA A 183 -9.27 20.86 -4.01
C ALA A 183 -8.81 20.82 -2.55
N LEU A 184 -7.52 20.61 -2.36
CA LEU A 184 -6.83 20.79 -1.09
C LEU A 184 -6.90 22.26 -0.67
N LYS A 185 -7.52 22.50 0.48
CA LYS A 185 -7.47 23.80 1.15
C LYS A 185 -6.19 23.93 1.95
N ASP A 186 -5.41 24.91 1.61
CA ASP A 186 -4.29 25.41 2.41
C ASP A 186 -4.77 25.85 3.79
N LEU A 187 -4.25 25.20 4.81
CA LEU A 187 -4.35 25.67 6.18
C LEU A 187 -3.13 26.53 6.48
N GLN A 188 -3.37 27.83 6.61
CA GLN A 188 -2.36 28.76 7.09
C GLN A 188 -2.16 28.63 8.60
N ASP A 189 -0.89 28.61 8.95
CA ASP A 189 -0.34 28.57 10.29
C ASP A 189 -0.74 29.75 11.18
N GLU A 190 -1.02 29.46 12.44
CA GLU A 190 -0.82 30.42 13.52
C GLU A 190 0.11 29.87 14.62
N LYS A 191 1.08 30.72 14.89
CA LYS A 191 2.26 30.55 15.73
C LYS A 191 1.93 30.42 17.22
N THR A 192 2.67 29.61 17.94
CA THR A 192 3.74 30.08 18.86
C THR A 192 4.26 28.91 19.67
N ASN A 193 5.46 28.44 19.36
CA ASN A 193 6.17 27.53 20.25
C ASN A 193 7.42 28.21 20.79
N ARG A 194 7.49 28.37 22.12
CA ARG A 194 8.66 28.93 22.84
C ARG A 194 9.86 28.00 22.86
N PHE A 195 9.71 26.77 22.40
CA PHE A 195 10.79 25.78 22.35
C PHE A 195 11.01 25.40 20.90
N LYS A 196 12.29 25.34 20.48
CA LYS A 196 12.62 24.83 19.16
C LYS A 196 12.29 23.33 19.12
N PRO A 197 11.47 22.88 18.17
CA PRO A 197 11.15 21.47 18.04
C PRO A 197 12.42 20.67 17.71
N VAL A 198 12.51 19.46 18.22
CA VAL A 198 13.59 18.52 17.85
C VAL A 198 13.29 17.95 16.49
N VAL A 199 14.21 18.13 15.55
CA VAL A 199 14.21 17.47 14.25
C VAL A 199 15.64 17.06 13.95
N LEU A 200 15.93 15.75 14.07
CA LEU A 200 17.20 15.15 13.69
C LEU A 200 16.90 14.18 12.53
N PHE A 201 17.69 14.27 11.48
CA PHE A 201 17.57 13.40 10.30
C PHE A 201 18.97 12.97 9.87
N ASP A 202 19.13 11.68 9.59
CA ASP A 202 20.40 11.15 9.11
C ASP A 202 20.17 9.96 8.16
N GLY A 203 21.11 9.76 7.23
CA GLY A 203 21.09 8.71 6.20
C GLY A 203 21.19 9.27 4.78
N PRO A 204 21.05 8.44 3.73
CA PRO A 204 20.73 7.01 3.82
C PRO A 204 21.91 6.14 4.29
N PHE A 205 21.60 5.12 5.07
CA PHE A 205 22.56 4.10 5.51
C PHE A 205 22.29 2.78 4.78
N SER A 206 23.32 1.94 4.66
CA SER A 206 23.22 0.60 4.11
C SER A 206 23.48 -0.44 5.19
N LEU A 207 22.50 -1.30 5.47
CA LEU A 207 22.61 -2.42 6.39
C LEU A 207 22.85 -3.72 5.61
N LYS A 208 23.90 -4.44 5.95
CA LYS A 208 24.16 -5.78 5.42
C LYS A 208 23.20 -6.81 6.04
N ALA A 209 22.95 -7.88 5.30
CA ALA A 209 22.12 -8.99 5.80
C ALA A 209 22.63 -9.51 7.15
N GLY A 210 21.71 -9.70 8.10
CA GLY A 210 21.99 -10.18 9.45
C GLY A 210 22.73 -9.20 10.37
N ALA A 211 23.03 -7.99 9.90
CA ALA A 211 23.75 -6.99 10.69
C ALA A 211 22.83 -6.16 11.60
N THR A 212 23.45 -5.55 12.60
CA THR A 212 22.87 -4.48 13.41
C THR A 212 23.81 -3.29 13.33
N GLN A 213 23.27 -2.11 13.06
CA GLN A 213 24.06 -0.89 12.99
C GLN A 213 23.66 0.06 14.12
N LYS A 214 24.67 0.63 14.78
CA LYS A 214 24.51 1.56 15.88
C LYS A 214 24.80 2.98 15.39
N HIS A 215 23.91 3.90 15.72
CA HIS A 215 24.03 5.33 15.45
C HIS A 215 24.02 6.10 16.77
N THR A 216 24.86 7.11 16.88
CA THR A 216 24.94 7.98 18.05
C THR A 216 24.43 9.37 17.68
N PHE A 217 23.44 9.85 18.43
CA PHE A 217 22.86 11.17 18.27
C PHE A 217 23.02 11.95 19.57
N LYS A 218 23.03 13.26 19.47
CA LYS A 218 23.01 14.16 20.63
C LYS A 218 21.63 14.80 20.75
N MET A 219 20.97 14.59 21.89
CA MET A 219 19.70 15.23 22.18
C MET A 219 19.91 16.72 22.44
N PRO A 220 19.19 17.62 21.79
CA PRO A 220 19.16 19.04 22.15
C PRO A 220 18.66 19.27 23.58
N GLU A 221 18.73 20.52 24.09
CA GLU A 221 18.06 20.92 25.32
C GLU A 221 16.54 20.98 25.10
N TYR A 222 15.92 19.80 25.17
CA TYR A 222 14.52 19.56 24.92
C TYR A 222 13.93 18.71 26.05
N ILE A 223 12.66 18.91 26.34
CA ILE A 223 11.89 18.12 27.30
C ILE A 223 10.55 17.83 26.65
N GLY A 224 10.19 16.55 26.59
CA GLY A 224 8.96 16.08 25.93
C GLY A 224 9.10 14.65 25.45
N GLU A 225 8.39 14.31 24.42
CA GLU A 225 8.44 13.00 23.79
C GLU A 225 8.96 13.14 22.35
N VAL A 226 9.83 12.25 21.93
CA VAL A 226 10.33 12.18 20.55
C VAL A 226 9.95 10.86 19.93
N ARG A 227 9.58 10.90 18.64
CA ARG A 227 9.37 9.71 17.80
C ARG A 227 10.60 9.49 16.95
N THR A 228 11.23 8.34 17.12
CA THR A 228 12.28 7.86 16.21
C THR A 228 11.66 6.99 15.15
N MET A 229 11.86 7.34 13.90
CA MET A 229 11.31 6.65 12.73
C MET A 229 12.44 6.13 11.85
N VAL A 230 12.29 4.91 11.36
CA VAL A 230 13.18 4.29 10.36
C VAL A 230 12.33 3.95 9.15
N ILE A 231 12.73 4.45 7.98
CA ILE A 231 12.14 4.13 6.70
C ILE A 231 13.17 3.34 5.90
N ALA A 232 12.79 2.15 5.45
CA ALA A 232 13.69 1.21 4.80
C ALA A 232 13.20 0.82 3.40
N ALA A 233 14.15 0.66 2.48
CA ALA A 233 13.90 0.20 1.12
C ALA A 233 15.08 -0.60 0.57
N THR A 234 14.80 -1.61 -0.26
CA THR A 234 15.79 -2.30 -1.09
C THR A 234 15.09 -3.11 -2.19
N ASN A 235 15.51 -2.96 -3.45
CA ASN A 235 15.05 -3.79 -4.58
C ASN A 235 13.52 -4.05 -4.61
N GLY A 236 12.70 -3.01 -4.47
CA GLY A 236 11.24 -3.12 -4.47
C GLY A 236 10.65 -3.63 -3.14
N GLN A 237 11.46 -3.86 -2.12
CA GLN A 237 11.01 -4.17 -0.77
C GLN A 237 11.00 -2.91 0.07
N TYR A 238 9.99 -2.74 0.91
CA TYR A 238 9.79 -1.54 1.72
C TYR A 238 9.34 -1.88 3.12
N GLY A 239 9.64 -1.00 4.05
CA GLY A 239 9.18 -1.12 5.41
C GLY A 239 9.43 0.12 6.24
N ALA A 240 8.77 0.22 7.37
CA ALA A 240 8.95 1.30 8.32
C ALA A 240 8.83 0.78 9.76
N ALA A 241 9.47 1.47 10.67
CA ALA A 241 9.28 1.26 12.10
C ALA A 241 9.34 2.59 12.82
N SER A 242 8.68 2.69 13.97
CA SER A 242 8.82 3.83 14.86
C SER A 242 8.77 3.40 16.32
N VAL A 243 9.45 4.19 17.14
CA VAL A 243 9.51 4.01 18.60
C VAL A 243 9.49 5.39 19.26
N ASN A 244 8.74 5.54 20.33
CA ASN A 244 8.68 6.76 21.11
C ASN A 244 9.61 6.67 22.32
N SER A 245 10.23 7.80 22.67
CA SER A 245 11.09 7.94 23.85
C SER A 245 10.82 9.26 24.56
N THR A 246 10.76 9.21 25.89
CA THR A 246 10.56 10.40 26.71
C THR A 246 11.90 11.06 27.01
N VAL A 247 11.98 12.37 26.83
CA VAL A 247 13.15 13.19 27.15
C VAL A 247 12.85 13.98 28.42
N ASN A 248 13.49 13.66 29.51
CA ASN A 248 13.25 14.30 30.80
C ASN A 248 14.52 14.53 31.60
N LYS A 249 14.43 15.39 32.64
CA LYS A 249 15.45 15.58 33.65
C LYS A 249 14.96 15.00 35.00
N PRO A 250 15.84 14.44 35.83
CA PRO A 250 15.44 13.87 37.13
C PRO A 250 14.76 14.85 38.06
N LEU A 251 15.12 16.13 37.93
CA LEU A 251 14.53 17.23 38.70
C LEU A 251 14.23 18.38 37.76
N MET A 252 12.98 18.80 37.72
CA MET A 252 12.53 19.96 36.98
C MET A 252 11.85 20.95 37.91
N VAL A 253 12.24 22.22 37.83
CA VAL A 253 11.55 23.32 38.49
C VAL A 253 10.92 24.19 37.41
N SER A 254 9.60 24.27 37.40
CA SER A 254 8.85 25.18 36.53
C SER A 254 8.36 26.37 37.36
N VAL A 255 8.80 27.57 37.01
CA VAL A 255 8.40 28.79 37.67
C VAL A 255 7.48 29.59 36.72
N ALA A 256 6.25 29.79 37.11
CA ALA A 256 5.34 30.70 36.43
C ALA A 256 5.36 32.04 37.19
N LEU A 257 5.94 33.06 36.55
CA LEU A 257 5.96 34.41 37.09
C LEU A 257 4.92 35.28 36.37
N PRO A 258 4.19 36.17 37.04
CA PRO A 258 3.32 37.14 36.41
C PRO A 258 4.14 38.10 35.56
N ARG A 259 3.57 38.53 34.44
CA ARG A 259 4.23 39.46 33.49
C ARG A 259 4.41 40.87 34.02
N LEU A 260 3.70 41.24 35.08
CA LEU A 260 3.75 42.52 35.70
C LEU A 260 3.87 42.35 37.22
N PHE A 261 4.86 42.98 37.78
CA PHE A 261 4.97 43.18 39.23
C PHE A 261 4.35 44.55 39.53
N THR A 262 3.28 44.58 40.33
CA THR A 262 2.69 45.80 40.88
C THR A 262 3.35 46.13 42.20
#